data_ffa3f4bf49990262038ba71e38f8c61d
#
_entry.id   ffa3f4bf49990262038ba71e38f8c61d
#
_cell.length_a   1.000
_cell.length_b   1.000
_cell.length_c   1.000
_cell.angle_alpha   90.00
_cell.angle_beta   90.00
_cell.angle_gamma   90.00
#
_symmetry.space_group_name_H-M   'P 1'
#
loop_
_entity.id
_entity.type
_entity.pdbx_description
1 polymer ?
#
loop_
_entity_poly.entity_id
_entity_poly.type
_entity_poly.pdbx_seq_one_letter_code
_entity_poly.pdbx_strand_id
1 'polypeptide(L)'
;MNKLSKNMSKVSPNLDPIVLLIDLDNTIIGNIIPQINEYYLIKDINKKLKKINKKQIRYNTKLLHEELEKYIIRPKFSKFVRNINKYDNIELFIYTASENSWANYIIKQIEKVINYKFNRPIFTRNNLVINEKGKYKKSINVVKPLIIKALKKKKKYNLENIKYIALIDNLRNVLIEKDKLIKCPEFNYRHQINYLRMIPEDILKKHYIIVEDRFNLKHSNNLYDFYEKYYQVLNSDYKLTKNNPNYLNDKYWFNFSLVLKQNLSNMSFTNLIKILRQIK
;
A
#
# COMPACT_ATOMS: atom_id res chain seq x y z
N MET A 1 38.29 14.80 45.16
CA MET A 1 37.25 13.90 44.58
C MET A 1 37.06 14.24 43.10
N ASN A 2 37.75 13.52 42.21
CA ASN A 2 37.71 13.75 40.77
C ASN A 2 36.49 13.03 40.15
N LYS A 3 35.53 13.79 39.62
CA LYS A 3 34.49 13.25 38.73
C LYS A 3 35.09 12.97 37.35
N LEU A 4 35.51 11.75 37.11
CA LEU A 4 35.77 11.24 35.77
C LEU A 4 34.41 11.08 35.07
N SER A 5 34.07 12.04 34.20
CA SER A 5 32.96 11.92 33.26
C SER A 5 33.28 10.82 32.25
N LYS A 6 32.59 9.70 32.37
CA LYS A 6 32.57 8.64 31.35
C LYS A 6 31.83 9.15 30.10
N ASN A 7 32.57 9.86 29.24
CA ASN A 7 32.16 10.00 27.83
C ASN A 7 32.40 8.66 27.12
N MET A 8 31.53 7.68 27.34
CA MET A 8 31.39 6.58 26.43
C MET A 8 30.62 7.08 25.19
N SER A 9 31.34 7.53 24.20
CA SER A 9 30.83 7.64 22.84
C SER A 9 30.35 6.21 22.44
N LYS A 10 29.03 5.96 22.50
CA LYS A 10 28.44 4.80 21.87
C LYS A 10 28.71 4.93 20.38
N VAL A 11 29.78 4.34 19.89
CA VAL A 11 29.97 4.08 18.48
C VAL A 11 28.85 3.13 18.10
N SER A 12 27.79 3.65 17.49
CA SER A 12 26.71 2.82 16.93
C SER A 12 27.35 1.87 15.92
N PRO A 13 27.07 0.56 15.99
CA PRO A 13 27.59 -0.36 15.01
C PRO A 13 27.16 0.12 13.62
N ASN A 14 28.11 0.18 12.69
CA ASN A 14 27.91 0.60 11.31
C ASN A 14 27.18 -0.53 10.58
N LEU A 15 25.84 -0.62 10.73
CA LEU A 15 25.03 -1.70 10.18
C LEU A 15 24.78 -1.47 8.70
N ASP A 16 24.86 -2.54 7.90
CA ASP A 16 24.39 -2.53 6.52
C ASP A 16 22.85 -2.63 6.50
N PRO A 17 22.14 -1.65 5.92
CA PRO A 17 20.70 -1.69 5.88
C PRO A 17 20.18 -2.69 4.84
N ILE A 18 19.16 -3.44 5.21
CA ILE A 18 18.36 -4.29 4.32
C ILE A 18 17.08 -3.52 4.00
N VAL A 19 16.91 -3.12 2.75
CA VAL A 19 15.75 -2.35 2.31
C VAL A 19 14.76 -3.26 1.59
N LEU A 20 13.56 -3.37 2.13
CA LEU A 20 12.45 -4.03 1.48
C LEU A 20 11.47 -2.97 0.98
N LEU A 21 11.35 -2.87 -0.32
CA LEU A 21 10.31 -2.13 -1.01
C LEU A 21 9.10 -3.07 -1.13
N ILE A 22 7.93 -2.61 -0.74
CA ILE A 22 6.72 -3.45 -0.77
C ILE A 22 5.68 -2.76 -1.62
N ASP A 23 5.13 -3.49 -2.59
CA ASP A 23 3.97 -3.02 -3.34
C ASP A 23 2.73 -2.99 -2.46
N LEU A 24 1.74 -2.23 -2.87
CA LEU A 24 0.52 -1.99 -2.12
C LEU A 24 -0.62 -2.91 -2.57
N ASP A 25 -1.06 -2.72 -3.82
CA ASP A 25 -2.28 -3.34 -4.36
C ASP A 25 -2.06 -4.83 -4.65
N ASN A 26 -2.94 -5.70 -4.20
CA ASN A 26 -2.85 -7.16 -4.31
C ASN A 26 -1.58 -7.77 -3.65
N THR A 27 -0.84 -6.98 -2.87
CA THR A 27 0.37 -7.38 -2.14
C THR A 27 0.18 -7.21 -0.62
N ILE A 28 -0.01 -5.99 -0.14
CA ILE A 28 -0.35 -5.67 1.26
C ILE A 28 -1.86 -5.70 1.48
N ILE A 29 -2.60 -5.16 0.53
CA ILE A 29 -4.06 -5.04 0.54
C ILE A 29 -4.64 -5.74 -0.68
N GLY A 30 -5.90 -6.17 -0.55
CA GLY A 30 -6.64 -6.77 -1.65
C GLY A 30 -7.03 -5.76 -2.73
N ASN A 31 -7.97 -6.16 -3.59
CA ASN A 31 -8.51 -5.28 -4.62
C ASN A 31 -9.36 -4.16 -3.97
N ILE A 32 -8.85 -2.95 -4.00
CA ILE A 32 -9.41 -1.76 -3.37
C ILE A 32 -10.03 -0.77 -4.36
N ILE A 33 -10.33 -1.21 -5.58
CA ILE A 33 -11.01 -0.36 -6.56
C ILE A 33 -12.25 0.32 -5.97
N PRO A 34 -13.08 -0.37 -5.18
CA PRO A 34 -14.18 0.26 -4.49
C PRO A 34 -13.74 1.46 -3.65
N GLN A 35 -12.81 1.29 -2.75
CA GLN A 35 -12.37 2.35 -1.84
C GLN A 35 -11.68 3.51 -2.58
N ILE A 36 -10.99 3.21 -3.69
CA ILE A 36 -10.42 4.24 -4.58
C ILE A 36 -11.54 5.08 -5.20
N ASN A 37 -12.57 4.43 -5.72
CA ASN A 37 -13.70 5.12 -6.34
C ASN A 37 -14.44 6.00 -5.33
N GLU A 38 -14.68 5.51 -4.12
CA GLU A 38 -15.25 6.30 -3.02
C GLU A 38 -14.38 7.53 -2.70
N TYR A 39 -13.07 7.35 -2.56
CA TYR A 39 -12.15 8.43 -2.28
C TYR A 39 -12.25 9.55 -3.30
N TYR A 40 -12.18 9.22 -4.59
CA TYR A 40 -12.23 10.21 -5.64
C TYR A 40 -13.63 10.83 -5.80
N LEU A 41 -14.69 10.04 -5.60
CA LEU A 41 -16.06 10.53 -5.62
C LEU A 41 -16.28 11.62 -4.56
N ILE A 42 -15.94 11.36 -3.32
CA ILE A 42 -16.05 12.35 -2.24
C ILE A 42 -15.17 13.58 -2.51
N LYS A 43 -13.98 13.39 -3.07
CA LYS A 43 -13.08 14.47 -3.45
C LYS A 43 -13.70 15.37 -4.53
N ASP A 44 -14.33 14.79 -5.56
CA ASP A 44 -14.95 15.51 -6.67
C ASP A 44 -16.21 16.26 -6.19
N ILE A 45 -17.05 15.63 -5.35
CA ILE A 45 -18.20 16.30 -4.71
C ILE A 45 -17.73 17.45 -3.83
N ASN A 46 -16.72 17.25 -2.99
CA ASN A 46 -16.18 18.28 -2.11
C ASN A 46 -15.58 19.46 -2.89
N LYS A 47 -14.98 19.22 -4.04
CA LYS A 47 -14.51 20.28 -4.94
C LYS A 47 -15.68 21.17 -5.41
N LYS A 48 -16.84 20.60 -5.72
CA LYS A 48 -18.05 21.35 -6.10
C LYS A 48 -18.68 22.06 -4.91
N LEU A 49 -18.80 21.38 -3.76
CA LEU A 49 -19.35 21.99 -2.53
C LEU A 49 -18.52 23.19 -2.07
N LYS A 50 -17.19 23.11 -2.18
CA LYS A 50 -16.30 24.26 -1.86
C LYS A 50 -16.57 25.47 -2.73
N LYS A 51 -16.83 25.27 -4.05
CA LYS A 51 -17.11 26.39 -4.97
C LYS A 51 -18.40 27.15 -4.63
N ILE A 52 -19.34 26.50 -3.94
CA ILE A 52 -20.63 27.09 -3.54
C ILE A 52 -20.70 27.33 -2.03
N ASN A 53 -19.55 27.41 -1.36
CA ASN A 53 -19.42 27.67 0.09
C ASN A 53 -20.25 26.74 0.99
N LYS A 54 -20.46 25.47 0.56
CA LYS A 54 -21.16 24.46 1.37
C LYS A 54 -20.20 23.59 2.15
N LYS A 55 -20.71 23.06 3.29
CA LYS A 55 -19.97 22.12 4.12
C LYS A 55 -19.55 20.89 3.34
N GLN A 56 -18.27 20.52 3.43
CA GLN A 56 -17.71 19.36 2.78
C GLN A 56 -18.10 18.05 3.49
N ILE A 57 -18.24 16.98 2.72
CA ILE A 57 -18.46 15.62 3.22
C ILE A 57 -17.18 15.12 3.87
N ARG A 58 -17.28 14.53 5.05
CA ARG A 58 -16.15 13.89 5.74
C ARG A 58 -16.13 12.40 5.44
N TYR A 59 -14.94 11.88 5.20
CA TYR A 59 -14.73 10.44 5.14
C TYR A 59 -15.08 9.75 6.46
N ASN A 60 -15.78 8.63 6.40
CA ASN A 60 -15.95 7.75 7.55
C ASN A 60 -14.69 6.88 7.73
N THR A 61 -13.66 7.48 8.30
CA THR A 61 -12.40 6.78 8.56
C THR A 61 -12.54 5.62 9.54
N LYS A 62 -13.56 5.61 10.39
CA LYS A 62 -13.83 4.50 11.32
C LYS A 62 -14.24 3.26 10.54
N LEU A 63 -15.20 3.39 9.63
CA LEU A 63 -15.64 2.28 8.78
C LEU A 63 -14.47 1.75 7.93
N LEU A 64 -13.70 2.65 7.30
CA LEU A 64 -12.52 2.25 6.53
C LEU A 64 -11.50 1.47 7.38
N HIS A 65 -11.27 1.87 8.64
CA HIS A 65 -10.35 1.15 9.53
C HIS A 65 -10.87 -0.25 9.86
N GLU A 66 -12.17 -0.39 10.12
CA GLU A 66 -12.80 -1.70 10.36
C GLU A 66 -12.68 -2.62 9.14
N GLU A 67 -12.87 -2.08 7.94
CA GLU A 67 -12.72 -2.83 6.70
C GLU A 67 -11.26 -3.20 6.42
N LEU A 68 -10.33 -2.28 6.63
CA LEU A 68 -8.89 -2.54 6.51
C LEU A 68 -8.47 -3.68 7.44
N GLU A 69 -8.90 -3.62 8.70
CA GLU A 69 -8.53 -4.61 9.71
C GLU A 69 -9.11 -6.00 9.43
N LYS A 70 -10.40 -6.06 9.08
CA LYS A 70 -11.12 -7.33 8.96
C LYS A 70 -10.98 -8.01 7.61
N TYR A 71 -10.83 -7.22 6.53
CA TYR A 71 -11.02 -7.74 5.18
C TYR A 71 -9.95 -7.34 4.17
N ILE A 72 -9.46 -6.10 4.21
CA ILE A 72 -8.68 -5.52 3.12
C ILE A 72 -7.18 -5.80 3.28
N ILE A 73 -6.65 -5.65 4.51
CA ILE A 73 -5.24 -5.95 4.76
C ILE A 73 -5.01 -7.46 4.70
N ARG A 74 -4.04 -7.87 3.89
CA ARG A 74 -3.68 -9.27 3.72
C ARG A 74 -3.38 -9.94 5.06
N PRO A 75 -3.91 -11.15 5.34
CA PRO A 75 -3.71 -11.83 6.61
C PRO A 75 -2.25 -11.93 7.03
N LYS A 76 -2.00 -11.78 8.32
CA LYS A 76 -0.66 -11.85 8.94
C LYS A 76 0.30 -10.71 8.58
N PHE A 77 -0.05 -9.77 7.71
CA PHE A 77 0.82 -8.63 7.39
C PHE A 77 1.18 -7.79 8.62
N SER A 78 0.21 -7.46 9.47
CA SER A 78 0.47 -6.72 10.73
C SER A 78 1.45 -7.47 11.66
N LYS A 79 1.37 -8.80 11.71
CA LYS A 79 2.30 -9.63 12.46
C LYS A 79 3.70 -9.63 11.84
N PHE A 80 3.78 -9.73 10.51
CA PHE A 80 5.04 -9.60 9.76
C PHE A 80 5.75 -8.30 10.10
N VAL A 81 5.06 -7.17 9.99
CA VAL A 81 5.65 -5.84 10.26
C VAL A 81 6.15 -5.73 11.71
N ARG A 82 5.36 -6.21 12.69
CA ARG A 82 5.80 -6.25 14.09
C ARG A 82 7.05 -7.10 14.31
N ASN A 83 7.17 -8.22 13.60
CA ASN A 83 8.36 -9.06 13.67
C ASN A 83 9.57 -8.40 13.05
N ILE A 84 9.40 -7.77 11.88
CA ILE A 84 10.47 -7.04 11.18
C ILE A 84 10.99 -5.87 12.02
N ASN A 85 10.12 -5.17 12.72
CA ASN A 85 10.52 -4.04 13.57
C ASN A 85 11.45 -4.41 14.74
N LYS A 86 11.67 -5.71 14.98
CA LYS A 86 12.67 -6.20 15.97
C LYS A 86 14.09 -6.22 15.40
N TYR A 87 14.26 -6.07 14.10
CA TYR A 87 15.57 -6.03 13.45
C TYR A 87 16.00 -4.59 13.18
N ASP A 88 17.11 -4.20 13.76
CA ASP A 88 17.60 -2.82 13.70
C ASP A 88 18.04 -2.38 12.30
N ASN A 89 18.32 -3.33 11.41
CA ASN A 89 18.83 -3.06 10.07
C ASN A 89 17.84 -3.34 8.94
N ILE A 90 16.59 -3.70 9.21
CA ILE A 90 15.58 -3.87 8.16
C ILE A 90 14.72 -2.61 8.04
N GLU A 91 14.62 -2.09 6.83
CA GLU A 91 13.90 -0.87 6.53
C GLU A 91 12.81 -1.10 5.48
N LEU A 92 11.57 -0.77 5.84
CA LEU A 92 10.42 -0.96 4.97
C LEU A 92 10.02 0.35 4.30
N PHE A 93 9.92 0.34 2.97
CA PHE A 93 9.36 1.42 2.15
C PHE A 93 8.22 0.88 1.29
N ILE A 94 7.28 1.74 0.95
CA ILE A 94 6.23 1.41 -0.02
C ILE A 94 6.64 1.89 -1.41
N TYR A 95 6.42 1.02 -2.42
CA TYR A 95 6.63 1.36 -3.83
C TYR A 95 5.46 0.84 -4.67
N THR A 96 4.50 1.69 -4.96
CA THR A 96 3.25 1.36 -5.65
C THR A 96 3.10 2.09 -6.98
N ALA A 97 2.30 1.53 -7.90
CA ALA A 97 1.88 2.20 -9.12
C ALA A 97 0.66 3.12 -8.93
N SER A 98 0.13 3.19 -7.73
CA SER A 98 -1.00 4.05 -7.38
C SER A 98 -0.65 5.53 -7.45
N GLU A 99 -1.67 6.38 -7.68
CA GLU A 99 -1.52 7.83 -7.67
C GLU A 99 -1.11 8.36 -6.29
N ASN A 100 -0.31 9.41 -6.28
CA ASN A 100 0.28 9.97 -5.06
C ASN A 100 -0.75 10.37 -4.00
N SER A 101 -1.85 10.99 -4.40
CA SER A 101 -2.89 11.44 -3.45
C SER A 101 -3.57 10.28 -2.75
N TRP A 102 -3.95 9.25 -3.52
CA TRP A 102 -4.55 8.03 -3.00
C TRP A 102 -3.56 7.22 -2.15
N ALA A 103 -2.36 6.96 -2.67
CA ALA A 103 -1.34 6.18 -1.96
C ALA A 103 -1.04 6.77 -0.58
N ASN A 104 -0.80 8.09 -0.50
CA ASN A 104 -0.55 8.75 0.80
C ASN A 104 -1.76 8.67 1.74
N TYR A 105 -2.98 8.77 1.22
CA TYR A 105 -4.19 8.65 2.03
C TYR A 105 -4.33 7.25 2.61
N ILE A 106 -4.35 6.22 1.75
CA ILE A 106 -4.62 4.83 2.19
C ILE A 106 -3.49 4.29 3.07
N ILE A 107 -2.22 4.59 2.76
CA ILE A 107 -1.08 4.15 3.57
C ILE A 107 -1.15 4.75 4.97
N LYS A 108 -1.55 6.03 5.11
CA LYS A 108 -1.78 6.65 6.42
C LYS A 108 -2.88 5.93 7.22
N GLN A 109 -3.92 5.41 6.57
CA GLN A 109 -4.96 4.63 7.24
C GLN A 109 -4.46 3.24 7.63
N ILE A 110 -3.73 2.56 6.72
CA ILE A 110 -3.08 1.27 7.01
C ILE A 110 -2.14 1.39 8.21
N GLU A 111 -1.27 2.40 8.22
CA GLU A 111 -0.31 2.65 9.31
C GLU A 111 -1.00 2.75 10.68
N LYS A 112 -2.18 3.38 10.74
CA LYS A 112 -2.97 3.47 11.97
C LYS A 112 -3.51 2.10 12.40
N VAL A 113 -4.04 1.33 11.44
CA VAL A 113 -4.62 0.00 11.71
C VAL A 113 -3.56 -1.00 12.17
N ILE A 114 -2.39 -1.03 11.51
CA ILE A 114 -1.31 -1.97 11.85
C ILE A 114 -0.41 -1.49 12.98
N ASN A 115 -0.61 -0.24 13.45
CA ASN A 115 0.24 0.45 14.43
C ASN A 115 1.73 0.43 14.05
N TYR A 116 2.03 0.81 12.81
CA TYR A 116 3.40 0.87 12.28
C TYR A 116 3.51 2.00 11.26
N LYS A 117 4.67 2.67 11.22
CA LYS A 117 4.95 3.76 10.29
C LYS A 117 6.04 3.35 9.30
N PHE A 118 5.68 3.25 8.03
CA PHE A 118 6.65 3.00 6.96
C PHE A 118 7.62 4.17 6.80
N ASN A 119 8.78 3.88 6.25
CA ASN A 119 9.73 4.92 5.92
C ASN A 119 9.19 5.87 4.84
N ARG A 120 9.73 7.08 4.81
CA ARG A 120 9.41 8.10 3.81
C ARG A 120 10.63 8.39 2.95
N PRO A 121 10.44 8.75 1.66
CA PRO A 121 9.16 8.97 0.99
C PRO A 121 8.42 7.66 0.66
N ILE A 122 7.12 7.75 0.40
CA ILE A 122 6.36 6.71 -0.29
C ILE A 122 6.62 6.89 -1.78
N PHE A 123 7.02 5.82 -2.46
CA PHE A 123 7.22 5.83 -3.90
C PHE A 123 5.92 5.46 -4.60
N THR A 124 5.50 6.31 -5.52
CA THR A 124 4.19 6.24 -6.19
C THR A 124 4.38 6.24 -7.70
N ARG A 125 3.28 6.35 -8.46
CA ARG A 125 3.30 6.45 -9.93
C ARG A 125 4.32 7.48 -10.44
N ASN A 126 4.55 8.57 -9.72
CA ASN A 126 5.52 9.61 -10.10
C ASN A 126 6.98 9.13 -10.06
N ASN A 127 7.25 7.99 -9.44
CA ASN A 127 8.58 7.39 -9.35
C ASN A 127 8.77 6.21 -10.31
N LEU A 128 7.78 5.95 -11.18
CA LEU A 128 7.86 4.92 -12.21
C LEU A 128 8.61 5.45 -13.43
N VAL A 129 9.20 4.54 -14.17
CA VAL A 129 9.76 4.81 -15.50
C VAL A 129 8.80 4.27 -16.56
N ILE A 130 8.74 4.95 -17.70
CA ILE A 130 7.99 4.48 -18.85
C ILE A 130 8.98 3.78 -19.76
N ASN A 131 8.73 2.50 -20.09
CA ASN A 131 9.57 1.77 -21.03
C ASN A 131 9.24 2.15 -22.48
N GLU A 132 10.04 1.63 -23.42
CA GLU A 132 9.88 1.88 -24.87
C GLU A 132 8.48 1.52 -25.42
N LYS A 133 7.75 0.63 -24.75
CA LYS A 133 6.37 0.24 -25.08
C LYS A 133 5.30 1.07 -24.38
N GLY A 134 5.65 2.21 -23.77
CA GLY A 134 4.73 3.07 -23.04
C GLY A 134 4.21 2.49 -21.72
N LYS A 135 4.78 1.38 -21.21
CA LYS A 135 4.32 0.74 -19.97
C LYS A 135 5.11 1.24 -18.77
N TYR A 136 4.41 1.52 -17.69
CA TYR A 136 5.01 1.87 -16.41
C TYR A 136 5.79 0.69 -15.81
N LYS A 137 6.99 0.97 -15.33
CA LYS A 137 7.88 0.02 -14.65
C LYS A 137 8.42 0.63 -13.37
N LYS A 138 8.59 -0.18 -12.34
CA LYS A 138 9.35 0.17 -11.14
C LYS A 138 10.85 0.03 -11.43
N SER A 139 11.66 0.90 -10.84
CA SER A 139 13.12 0.78 -10.89
C SER A 139 13.72 1.11 -9.53
N ILE A 140 14.53 0.20 -9.00
CA ILE A 140 15.27 0.41 -7.76
C ILE A 140 16.29 1.52 -7.95
N ASN A 141 16.93 1.60 -9.12
CA ASN A 141 17.94 2.63 -9.40
C ASN A 141 17.37 4.05 -9.32
N VAL A 142 16.11 4.25 -9.72
CA VAL A 142 15.43 5.55 -9.62
C VAL A 142 15.16 5.95 -8.17
N VAL A 143 14.76 5.01 -7.33
CA VAL A 143 14.38 5.32 -5.94
C VAL A 143 15.53 5.21 -4.94
N LYS A 144 16.62 4.51 -5.29
CA LYS A 144 17.79 4.30 -4.41
C LYS A 144 18.39 5.60 -3.87
N PRO A 145 18.60 6.68 -4.64
CA PRO A 145 19.12 7.94 -4.10
C PRO A 145 18.22 8.55 -3.02
N LEU A 146 16.90 8.44 -3.19
CA LEU A 146 15.90 8.93 -2.23
C LEU A 146 15.89 8.09 -0.95
N ILE A 147 16.06 6.77 -1.07
CA ILE A 147 16.23 5.86 0.06
C ILE A 147 17.47 6.22 0.87
N ILE A 148 18.62 6.41 0.20
CA ILE A 148 19.87 6.83 0.84
C ILE A 148 19.67 8.13 1.61
N LYS A 149 19.06 9.15 0.97
CA LYS A 149 18.74 10.43 1.62
C LYS A 149 17.86 10.26 2.86
N ALA A 150 16.87 9.36 2.81
CA ALA A 150 16.01 9.09 3.95
C ALA A 150 16.75 8.40 5.10
N LEU A 151 17.59 7.41 4.79
CA LEU A 151 18.32 6.62 5.79
C LEU A 151 19.50 7.39 6.42
N LYS A 152 20.11 8.36 5.71
CA LYS A 152 21.13 9.26 6.28
C LYS A 152 20.67 9.93 7.56
N LYS A 153 19.38 10.23 7.68
CA LYS A 153 18.81 10.85 8.88
C LYS A 153 18.86 9.95 10.12
N LYS A 154 18.98 8.63 9.94
CA LYS A 154 18.99 7.65 11.04
C LYS A 154 20.37 7.47 11.69
N LYS A 155 21.46 7.97 11.10
CA LYS A 155 22.85 8.00 11.61
C LYS A 155 23.43 6.65 12.07
N LYS A 156 22.74 5.53 11.83
CA LYS A 156 23.16 4.18 12.28
C LYS A 156 23.67 3.29 11.15
N TYR A 157 23.64 3.77 9.90
CA TYR A 157 23.94 2.96 8.72
C TYR A 157 25.21 3.41 8.01
N ASN A 158 25.97 2.43 7.49
CA ASN A 158 26.91 2.65 6.43
C ASN A 158 26.16 2.76 5.10
N LEU A 159 26.12 3.97 4.52
CA LEU A 159 25.31 4.27 3.34
C LEU A 159 26.15 4.49 2.08
N GLU A 160 27.46 4.24 2.13
CA GLU A 160 28.32 4.38 0.95
C GLU A 160 27.81 3.47 -0.18
N ASN A 161 27.27 2.30 0.18
CA ASN A 161 26.73 1.37 -0.79
C ASN A 161 25.60 0.49 -0.21
N ILE A 162 24.35 0.93 -0.34
CA ILE A 162 23.23 0.04 0.02
C ILE A 162 23.22 -1.15 -0.93
N LYS A 163 23.72 -2.30 -0.46
CA LYS A 163 23.84 -3.55 -1.22
C LYS A 163 22.53 -4.34 -1.25
N TYR A 164 21.75 -4.23 -0.18
CA TYR A 164 20.62 -5.11 0.10
C TYR A 164 19.30 -4.38 -0.10
N ILE A 165 18.81 -4.35 -1.35
CA ILE A 165 17.51 -3.80 -1.72
C ILE A 165 16.75 -4.84 -2.53
N ALA A 166 15.50 -5.13 -2.13
CA ALA A 166 14.58 -5.97 -2.89
C ALA A 166 13.19 -5.36 -2.95
N LEU A 167 12.44 -5.68 -4.01
CA LEU A 167 11.02 -5.35 -4.16
C LEU A 167 10.17 -6.61 -3.97
N ILE A 168 9.16 -6.54 -3.13
CA ILE A 168 8.10 -7.54 -2.98
C ILE A 168 6.88 -7.06 -3.76
N ASP A 169 6.45 -7.83 -4.76
CA ASP A 169 5.37 -7.44 -5.68
C ASP A 169 4.67 -8.68 -6.25
N ASN A 170 3.37 -8.60 -6.52
CA ASN A 170 2.61 -9.69 -7.12
C ASN A 170 2.82 -9.80 -8.64
N LEU A 171 3.31 -8.77 -9.31
CA LEU A 171 3.52 -8.74 -10.75
C LEU A 171 4.93 -9.19 -11.15
N ARG A 172 5.04 -10.13 -12.09
CA ARG A 172 6.34 -10.68 -12.56
C ARG A 172 7.22 -9.69 -13.30
N ASN A 173 6.60 -8.83 -14.09
CA ASN A 173 7.31 -7.98 -15.06
C ASN A 173 7.25 -6.49 -14.67
N VAL A 174 7.07 -6.19 -13.39
CA VAL A 174 6.91 -4.82 -12.91
C VAL A 174 8.25 -4.11 -12.70
N LEU A 175 9.29 -4.84 -12.31
CA LEU A 175 10.60 -4.31 -11.94
C LEU A 175 11.60 -4.44 -13.09
N ILE A 176 12.42 -3.41 -13.31
CA ILE A 176 13.54 -3.43 -14.30
C ILE A 176 14.63 -4.38 -13.82
N GLU A 177 15.05 -4.24 -12.54
CA GLU A 177 16.08 -5.06 -11.91
C GLU A 177 15.47 -6.40 -11.42
N LYS A 178 15.24 -7.32 -12.36
CA LYS A 178 14.51 -8.59 -12.15
C LYS A 178 15.11 -9.48 -11.06
N ASP A 179 16.42 -9.43 -10.89
CA ASP A 179 17.17 -10.15 -9.86
C ASP A 179 16.84 -9.70 -8.43
N LYS A 180 16.25 -8.53 -8.27
CA LYS A 180 15.83 -7.94 -6.98
C LYS A 180 14.33 -8.06 -6.71
N LEU A 181 13.58 -8.70 -7.58
CA LEU A 181 12.15 -8.92 -7.39
C LEU A 181 11.90 -10.19 -6.57
N ILE A 182 11.19 -10.07 -5.48
CA ILE A 182 10.56 -11.17 -4.74
C ILE A 182 9.10 -11.20 -5.14
N LYS A 183 8.74 -12.17 -6.00
CA LYS A 183 7.35 -12.29 -6.43
C LYS A 183 6.52 -12.91 -5.32
N CYS A 184 5.46 -12.23 -4.87
CA CYS A 184 4.46 -12.81 -3.99
C CYS A 184 3.24 -13.30 -4.77
N PRO A 185 2.47 -14.27 -4.23
CA PRO A 185 1.16 -14.60 -4.76
C PRO A 185 0.23 -13.39 -4.72
N GLU A 186 -0.59 -13.25 -5.73
CA GLU A 186 -1.60 -12.19 -5.76
C GLU A 186 -2.63 -12.38 -4.64
N PHE A 187 -2.87 -11.33 -3.86
CA PHE A 187 -3.93 -11.29 -2.87
C PHE A 187 -5.16 -10.60 -3.46
N ASN A 188 -5.93 -11.37 -4.21
CA ASN A 188 -7.11 -10.86 -4.93
C ASN A 188 -8.38 -10.99 -4.08
N TYR A 189 -8.40 -10.34 -2.91
CA TYR A 189 -9.61 -10.19 -2.11
C TYR A 189 -10.23 -8.83 -2.35
N ARG A 190 -11.54 -8.80 -2.56
CA ARG A 190 -12.31 -7.57 -2.76
C ARG A 190 -13.42 -7.47 -1.72
N HIS A 191 -13.40 -6.41 -0.92
CA HIS A 191 -14.50 -6.09 -0.03
C HIS A 191 -15.43 -5.09 -0.71
N GLN A 192 -16.69 -5.45 -0.80
CA GLN A 192 -17.68 -4.61 -1.46
C GLN A 192 -18.25 -3.58 -0.48
N ILE A 193 -18.29 -2.33 -0.92
CA ILE A 193 -18.87 -1.23 -0.17
C ILE A 193 -20.00 -0.59 -0.99
N ASN A 194 -21.07 -0.21 -0.32
CA ASN A 194 -22.04 0.70 -0.89
C ASN A 194 -21.58 2.16 -0.63
N TYR A 195 -20.98 2.78 -1.62
CA TYR A 195 -20.42 4.13 -1.55
C TYR A 195 -21.45 5.21 -1.28
N LEU A 196 -22.70 4.99 -1.71
CA LEU A 196 -23.75 6.00 -1.59
C LEU A 196 -24.22 6.19 -0.14
N ARG A 197 -23.99 5.19 0.74
CA ARG A 197 -24.31 5.34 2.18
C ARG A 197 -23.59 6.51 2.86
N MET A 198 -22.49 6.98 2.28
CA MET A 198 -21.65 8.03 2.85
C MET A 198 -22.04 9.41 2.36
N ILE A 199 -22.85 9.50 1.30
CA ILE A 199 -23.23 10.74 0.66
C ILE A 199 -24.64 11.10 1.13
N PRO A 200 -24.84 12.26 1.78
CA PRO A 200 -26.17 12.73 2.14
C PRO A 200 -27.08 12.80 0.91
N GLU A 201 -28.33 12.38 1.08
CA GLU A 201 -29.29 12.23 -0.03
C GLU A 201 -29.54 13.56 -0.77
N ASP A 202 -29.61 14.66 -0.04
CA ASP A 202 -29.78 16.01 -0.61
C ASP A 202 -28.58 16.44 -1.48
N ILE A 203 -27.37 15.97 -1.13
CA ILE A 203 -26.15 16.18 -1.93
C ILE A 203 -26.16 15.28 -3.13
N LEU A 204 -26.54 14.00 -2.97
CA LEU A 204 -26.62 13.05 -4.06
C LEU A 204 -27.63 13.52 -5.12
N LYS A 205 -28.84 13.93 -4.72
CA LYS A 205 -29.85 14.46 -5.64
C LYS A 205 -29.35 15.60 -6.54
N LYS A 206 -28.42 16.44 -6.02
CA LYS A 206 -27.87 17.58 -6.76
C LYS A 206 -26.62 17.27 -7.56
N HIS A 207 -25.95 16.16 -7.27
CA HIS A 207 -24.62 15.86 -7.81
C HIS A 207 -24.47 14.42 -8.32
N TYR A 208 -25.56 13.68 -8.54
CA TYR A 208 -25.50 12.28 -9.00
C TYR A 208 -24.78 12.11 -10.35
N ILE A 209 -24.79 13.13 -11.22
CA ILE A 209 -24.02 13.14 -12.48
C ILE A 209 -22.52 12.85 -12.23
N ILE A 210 -21.95 13.32 -11.11
CA ILE A 210 -20.55 13.02 -10.79
C ILE A 210 -20.36 11.53 -10.51
N VAL A 211 -21.36 10.88 -9.92
CA VAL A 211 -21.35 9.46 -9.65
C VAL A 211 -21.45 8.69 -10.96
N GLU A 212 -22.33 9.13 -11.87
CA GLU A 212 -22.45 8.54 -13.21
C GLU A 212 -21.13 8.59 -13.96
N ASP A 213 -20.50 9.77 -14.02
CA ASP A 213 -19.19 9.95 -14.66
C ASP A 213 -18.12 9.04 -14.04
N ARG A 214 -18.11 8.95 -12.70
CA ARG A 214 -17.11 8.15 -11.98
C ARG A 214 -17.26 6.65 -12.21
N PHE A 215 -18.49 6.17 -12.32
CA PHE A 215 -18.80 4.74 -12.52
C PHE A 215 -19.08 4.40 -13.98
N ASN A 216 -18.86 5.36 -14.89
CA ASN A 216 -19.14 5.21 -16.33
C ASN A 216 -20.57 4.68 -16.60
N LEU A 217 -21.52 5.20 -15.84
CA LEU A 217 -22.94 4.89 -16.02
C LEU A 217 -23.50 5.67 -17.20
N LYS A 218 -24.44 5.09 -17.92
CA LYS A 218 -25.22 5.82 -18.89
C LYS A 218 -26.04 6.92 -18.19
N HIS A 219 -26.17 8.08 -18.81
CA HIS A 219 -26.99 9.17 -18.27
C HIS A 219 -28.36 8.70 -17.82
N SER A 220 -28.73 9.11 -16.62
CA SER A 220 -30.01 8.75 -16.00
C SER A 220 -31.00 9.89 -16.16
N ASN A 221 -32.26 9.54 -16.49
CA ASN A 221 -33.32 10.51 -16.68
C ASN A 221 -33.78 11.13 -15.34
N ASN A 222 -33.63 10.37 -14.27
CA ASN A 222 -33.99 10.79 -12.91
C ASN A 222 -33.18 10.00 -11.85
N LEU A 223 -33.37 10.34 -10.59
CA LEU A 223 -32.66 9.72 -9.47
C LEU A 223 -32.96 8.23 -9.31
N TYR A 224 -34.17 7.78 -9.64
CA TYR A 224 -34.55 6.37 -9.56
C TYR A 224 -33.80 5.53 -10.60
N ASP A 225 -33.79 5.97 -11.86
CA ASP A 225 -33.03 5.36 -12.96
C ASP A 225 -31.51 5.31 -12.63
N PHE A 226 -31.00 6.38 -12.00
CA PHE A 226 -29.63 6.39 -11.48
C PHE A 226 -29.39 5.27 -10.46
N TYR A 227 -30.26 5.11 -9.47
CA TYR A 227 -30.10 4.06 -8.46
C TYR A 227 -30.16 2.66 -9.08
N GLU A 228 -31.05 2.40 -10.02
CA GLU A 228 -31.10 1.12 -10.69
C GLU A 228 -29.79 0.78 -11.42
N LYS A 229 -29.29 1.69 -12.23
CA LYS A 229 -28.01 1.53 -12.95
C LYS A 229 -26.84 1.32 -12.00
N TYR A 230 -26.77 2.11 -10.95
CA TYR A 230 -25.72 2.01 -9.94
C TYR A 230 -25.74 0.65 -9.22
N TYR A 231 -26.91 0.17 -8.81
CA TYR A 231 -27.05 -1.14 -8.18
C TYR A 231 -26.76 -2.30 -9.13
N GLN A 232 -27.07 -2.19 -10.41
CA GLN A 232 -26.68 -3.17 -11.41
C GLN A 232 -25.15 -3.32 -11.49
N VAL A 233 -24.41 -2.22 -11.51
CA VAL A 233 -22.94 -2.23 -11.50
C VAL A 233 -22.40 -2.84 -10.20
N LEU A 234 -22.93 -2.45 -9.04
CA LEU A 234 -22.54 -3.04 -7.76
C LEU A 234 -22.78 -4.55 -7.71
N ASN A 235 -23.92 -5.01 -8.22
CA ASN A 235 -24.28 -6.43 -8.21
C ASN A 235 -23.44 -7.25 -9.19
N SER A 236 -23.10 -6.71 -10.37
CA SER A 236 -22.20 -7.37 -11.30
C SER A 236 -20.80 -7.56 -10.69
N ASP A 237 -20.30 -6.55 -10.03
CA ASP A 237 -19.05 -6.60 -9.31
C ASP A 237 -19.07 -7.60 -8.15
N TYR A 238 -20.21 -7.74 -7.45
CA TYR A 238 -20.39 -8.70 -6.36
C TYR A 238 -20.29 -10.16 -6.82
N LYS A 239 -20.87 -10.48 -7.97
CA LYS A 239 -20.81 -11.84 -8.54
C LYS A 239 -19.36 -12.27 -8.82
N LEU A 240 -18.50 -11.34 -9.19
CA LEU A 240 -17.08 -11.61 -9.46
C LEU A 240 -16.24 -11.88 -8.19
N THR A 241 -16.71 -11.45 -7.01
CA THR A 241 -15.94 -11.50 -5.76
C THR A 241 -16.30 -12.65 -4.83
N LYS A 242 -17.42 -13.34 -5.08
CA LYS A 242 -17.96 -14.39 -4.21
C LYS A 242 -17.09 -15.66 -4.12
N ASN A 243 -16.05 -15.79 -4.93
CA ASN A 243 -15.37 -17.05 -5.22
C ASN A 243 -14.06 -17.34 -4.47
N ASN A 244 -13.67 -16.56 -3.45
CA ASN A 244 -12.47 -16.94 -2.68
C ASN A 244 -12.70 -16.96 -1.16
N PRO A 245 -13.35 -18.03 -0.62
CA PRO A 245 -13.54 -18.19 0.82
C PRO A 245 -12.23 -18.39 1.60
N ASN A 246 -11.12 -18.69 0.90
CA ASN A 246 -9.84 -19.05 1.52
C ASN A 246 -8.89 -17.88 1.80
N TYR A 247 -9.31 -16.64 1.56
CA TYR A 247 -8.41 -15.49 1.78
C TYR A 247 -7.92 -15.36 3.23
N LEU A 248 -8.74 -15.76 4.22
CA LEU A 248 -8.35 -15.75 5.64
C LEU A 248 -7.23 -16.73 5.95
N ASN A 249 -7.06 -17.77 5.13
CA ASN A 249 -6.02 -18.78 5.26
C ASN A 249 -4.70 -18.39 4.56
N ASP A 250 -4.62 -17.20 4.00
CA ASP A 250 -3.37 -16.73 3.38
C ASP A 250 -2.24 -16.67 4.41
N LYS A 251 -1.19 -17.44 4.17
CA LYS A 251 -0.02 -17.59 5.06
C LYS A 251 1.22 -16.92 4.51
N TYR A 252 1.15 -16.21 3.39
CA TYR A 252 2.34 -15.65 2.73
C TYR A 252 3.22 -14.85 3.69
N TRP A 253 2.66 -13.84 4.38
CA TRP A 253 3.44 -12.99 5.29
C TRP A 253 3.93 -13.72 6.54
N PHE A 254 3.22 -14.78 6.97
CA PHE A 254 3.69 -15.63 8.04
C PHE A 254 4.92 -16.44 7.60
N ASN A 255 4.83 -17.12 6.46
CA ASN A 255 5.93 -17.89 5.88
C ASN A 255 7.14 -17.01 5.58
N PHE A 256 6.90 -15.81 5.02
CA PHE A 256 7.93 -14.81 4.77
C PHE A 256 8.69 -14.43 6.05
N SER A 257 7.96 -14.19 7.15
CA SER A 257 8.56 -13.91 8.45
C SER A 257 9.44 -15.05 8.98
N LEU A 258 8.98 -16.30 8.81
CA LEU A 258 9.75 -17.48 9.24
C LEU A 258 11.05 -17.61 8.46
N VAL A 259 10.98 -17.51 7.14
CA VAL A 259 12.17 -17.61 6.26
C VAL A 259 13.17 -16.52 6.60
N LEU A 260 12.72 -15.28 6.78
CA LEU A 260 13.60 -14.18 7.20
C LEU A 260 14.28 -14.49 8.54
N LYS A 261 13.51 -14.90 9.54
CA LYS A 261 14.04 -15.21 10.87
C LYS A 261 15.10 -16.29 10.83
N GLN A 262 14.90 -17.33 10.02
CA GLN A 262 15.81 -18.49 9.94
C GLN A 262 17.10 -18.20 9.18
N ASN A 263 17.06 -17.28 8.24
CA ASN A 263 18.11 -17.17 7.22
C ASN A 263 18.83 -15.81 7.20
N LEU A 264 18.31 -14.79 7.89
CA LEU A 264 18.83 -13.42 7.81
C LEU A 264 20.29 -13.29 8.24
N SER A 265 20.70 -14.07 9.25
CA SER A 265 22.06 -14.03 9.82
C SER A 265 23.04 -15.00 9.15
N ASN A 266 22.54 -15.99 8.39
CA ASN A 266 23.32 -17.15 8.01
C ASN A 266 23.61 -17.29 6.52
N MET A 267 23.11 -16.37 5.68
CA MET A 267 23.30 -16.49 4.24
C MET A 267 23.46 -15.14 3.52
N SER A 268 23.97 -15.21 2.29
CA SER A 268 24.05 -14.03 1.43
C SER A 268 22.63 -13.52 1.07
N PHE A 269 22.48 -12.21 0.88
CA PHE A 269 21.22 -11.59 0.49
C PHE A 269 20.64 -12.16 -0.83
N THR A 270 21.51 -12.49 -1.78
CA THR A 270 21.10 -13.12 -3.04
C THR A 270 20.45 -14.49 -2.82
N ASN A 271 21.01 -15.31 -1.93
CA ASN A 271 20.42 -16.59 -1.58
C ASN A 271 19.12 -16.43 -0.79
N LEU A 272 19.06 -15.46 0.12
CA LEU A 272 17.83 -15.10 0.83
C LEU A 272 16.70 -14.73 -0.16
N ILE A 273 16.96 -13.89 -1.16
CA ILE A 273 15.98 -13.56 -2.21
C ILE A 273 15.51 -14.83 -2.95
N LYS A 274 16.42 -15.75 -3.31
CA LYS A 274 16.05 -17.00 -4.00
C LYS A 274 15.07 -17.84 -3.16
N ILE A 275 15.32 -17.96 -1.86
CA ILE A 275 14.43 -18.72 -0.96
C ILE A 275 13.09 -17.99 -0.79
N LEU A 276 13.09 -16.66 -0.59
CA LEU A 276 11.88 -15.86 -0.44
C LEU A 276 10.97 -15.93 -1.67
N ARG A 277 11.52 -16.12 -2.86
CA ARG A 277 10.76 -16.33 -4.12
C ARG A 277 9.99 -17.65 -4.17
N GLN A 278 10.36 -18.63 -3.37
CA GLN A 278 9.73 -19.96 -3.35
C GLN A 278 8.51 -20.00 -2.41
N ILE A 279 8.29 -18.95 -1.61
CA ILE A 279 7.14 -18.85 -0.70
C ILE A 279 5.86 -18.71 -1.53
N LYS A 280 4.93 -19.63 -1.28
CA LYS A 280 3.59 -19.66 -1.89
C LYS A 280 2.53 -19.16 -0.92
#